data_85b4af4b82d165f9d8b22c3ca3bb605e
#
_entry.id   85b4af4b82d165f9d8b22c3ca3bb605e
#
_cell.length_a   1.000
_cell.length_b   1.000
_cell.length_c   1.000
_cell.angle_alpha   90.00
_cell.angle_beta   90.00
_cell.angle_gamma   90.00
#
_symmetry.space_group_name_H-M   'P 1'
#
loop_
_entity.id
_entity.type
_entity.pdbx_description
1 polymer ?
#
loop_
_entity_poly.entity_id
_entity_poly.type
_entity_poly.pdbx_seq_one_letter_code
_entity_poly.pdbx_strand_id
1 'polypeptide(L)'
;MSPRKSIRWIAAAVTLLVTGVSLAPAQPAQDGMLKSGPPVWDANHDGVYTCDEWKSFADRIFTAADRNHDGHLDRSEFPAIQKADAALADADFDYFDENQDGKIMRKEFVDKPSVFILRFDRNGDCRVTADEIKAAATPKGPEGPPERPRDVFH
;
A
#
# COMPACT_ATOMS: atom_id res chain seq x y z
N MET A 1 15.64 35.50 72.88
CA MET A 1 15.88 36.38 71.69
C MET A 1 15.74 35.54 70.48
N SER A 2 14.57 35.55 69.85
CA SER A 2 14.32 34.81 68.61
C SER A 2 13.74 35.76 67.57
N PRO A 3 14.32 35.85 66.35
CA PRO A 3 13.77 36.69 65.31
C PRO A 3 12.64 35.96 64.59
N ARG A 4 11.52 36.64 64.49
CA ARG A 4 10.36 36.21 63.67
C ARG A 4 10.68 36.27 62.15
N LYS A 5 10.61 35.18 61.48
CA LYS A 5 10.67 35.13 60.03
C LYS A 5 9.29 35.40 59.44
N SER A 6 9.18 36.49 58.70
CA SER A 6 8.00 36.88 57.95
C SER A 6 7.86 36.01 56.72
N ILE A 7 6.77 35.23 56.61
CA ILE A 7 6.43 34.46 55.43
C ILE A 7 5.67 35.36 54.46
N ARG A 8 6.31 35.69 53.33
CA ARG A 8 5.67 36.39 52.21
C ARG A 8 4.96 35.37 51.35
N TRP A 9 3.64 35.48 51.30
CA TRP A 9 2.82 34.72 50.36
C TRP A 9 3.01 35.28 48.97
N ILE A 10 3.61 34.48 48.06
CA ILE A 10 3.65 34.78 46.66
C ILE A 10 2.45 34.06 46.03
N ALA A 11 1.46 34.83 45.62
CA ALA A 11 0.34 34.33 44.85
C ALA A 11 0.84 33.96 43.43
N ALA A 12 0.96 32.66 43.16
CA ALA A 12 1.24 32.17 41.81
C ALA A 12 -0.08 32.13 41.04
N ALA A 13 -0.20 33.01 40.04
CA ALA A 13 -1.28 32.95 39.07
C ALA A 13 -1.06 31.76 38.18
N VAL A 14 -1.91 30.74 38.29
CA VAL A 14 -1.93 29.60 37.40
C VAL A 14 -2.68 30.01 36.12
N THR A 15 -1.92 30.32 35.06
CA THR A 15 -2.49 30.52 33.74
C THR A 15 -2.75 29.15 33.12
N LEU A 16 -4.02 28.75 33.04
CA LEU A 16 -4.46 27.55 32.30
C LEU A 16 -4.28 27.83 30.80
N LEU A 17 -3.22 27.27 30.21
CA LEU A 17 -3.07 27.14 28.80
C LEU A 17 -3.96 25.95 28.32
N VAL A 18 -5.13 26.28 27.79
CA VAL A 18 -5.97 25.34 27.08
C VAL A 18 -5.28 25.07 25.74
N THR A 19 -4.48 24.02 25.68
CA THR A 19 -3.98 23.49 24.42
C THR A 19 -5.13 22.80 23.69
N GLY A 20 -5.70 23.48 22.69
CA GLY A 20 -6.65 22.90 21.78
C GLY A 20 -6.01 21.72 21.03
N VAL A 21 -6.38 20.50 21.39
CA VAL A 21 -6.07 19.31 20.60
C VAL A 21 -6.95 19.38 19.36
N SER A 22 -6.38 19.84 18.24
CA SER A 22 -6.99 19.66 16.93
C SER A 22 -7.03 18.16 16.63
N LEU A 23 -8.21 17.55 16.74
CA LEU A 23 -8.46 16.26 16.13
C LEU A 23 -8.45 16.48 14.62
N ALA A 24 -7.30 16.17 13.99
CA ALA A 24 -7.26 15.99 12.55
C ALA A 24 -8.15 14.78 12.21
N PRO A 25 -9.04 14.89 11.20
CA PRO A 25 -9.81 13.73 10.77
C PRO A 25 -8.82 12.62 10.34
N ALA A 26 -9.02 11.43 10.88
CA ALA A 26 -8.28 10.25 10.45
C ALA A 26 -8.52 10.04 8.97
N GLN A 27 -7.51 10.29 8.13
CA GLN A 27 -7.55 9.95 6.72
C GLN A 27 -7.60 8.44 6.58
N PRO A 28 -8.50 7.91 5.73
CA PRO A 28 -8.58 6.48 5.53
C PRO A 28 -7.25 5.95 4.97
N ALA A 29 -6.90 4.73 5.36
CA ALA A 29 -5.62 4.04 5.10
C ALA A 29 -5.23 3.85 3.61
N GLN A 30 -5.87 4.57 2.69
CA GLN A 30 -5.58 4.55 1.25
C GLN A 30 -4.31 5.34 0.87
N ASP A 31 -3.83 6.22 1.76
CA ASP A 31 -2.60 6.99 1.53
C ASP A 31 -1.31 6.16 1.73
N GLY A 32 -1.39 4.99 2.29
CA GLY A 32 -0.22 4.15 2.59
C GLY A 32 0.48 3.63 1.33
N MET A 33 -0.28 3.26 0.29
CA MET A 33 0.27 2.71 -0.96
C MET A 33 0.94 3.77 -1.85
N LEU A 34 0.49 5.02 -1.80
CA LEU A 34 1.11 6.13 -2.54
C LEU A 34 2.32 6.74 -1.82
N LYS A 35 2.45 6.51 -0.50
CA LYS A 35 3.59 6.96 0.30
C LYS A 35 4.78 6.00 0.28
N SER A 36 4.59 4.77 -0.19
CA SER A 36 5.64 3.75 -0.23
C SER A 36 6.66 3.94 -1.36
N GLY A 37 6.60 5.04 -2.09
CA GLY A 37 7.47 5.27 -3.24
C GLY A 37 7.12 4.40 -4.45
N PRO A 38 7.81 4.59 -5.58
CA PRO A 38 7.64 3.73 -6.73
C PRO A 38 8.03 2.30 -6.34
N PRO A 39 7.27 1.29 -6.79
CA PRO A 39 7.58 -0.10 -6.51
C PRO A 39 9.03 -0.43 -6.91
N VAL A 40 9.75 -1.12 -6.04
CA VAL A 40 11.17 -1.50 -6.25
C VAL A 40 11.39 -2.43 -7.46
N TRP A 41 10.32 -2.84 -8.12
CA TRP A 41 10.36 -3.71 -9.28
C TRP A 41 10.32 -2.98 -10.64
N ASP A 42 10.26 -1.64 -10.67
CA ASP A 42 10.58 -0.83 -11.86
C ASP A 42 12.08 -0.96 -12.16
N ALA A 43 12.44 -1.95 -12.95
CA ALA A 43 13.84 -2.35 -13.14
C ALA A 43 14.63 -1.39 -14.02
N ASN A 44 13.95 -0.74 -14.97
CA ASN A 44 14.54 0.20 -15.91
C ASN A 44 14.40 1.66 -15.46
N HIS A 45 13.65 1.93 -14.38
CA HIS A 45 13.38 3.25 -13.82
C HIS A 45 12.73 4.24 -14.81
N ASP A 46 11.87 3.72 -15.71
CA ASP A 46 11.16 4.57 -16.68
C ASP A 46 9.81 5.09 -16.14
N GLY A 47 9.42 4.68 -14.94
CA GLY A 47 8.17 5.07 -14.30
C GLY A 47 6.94 4.40 -14.89
N VAL A 48 7.12 3.37 -15.74
CA VAL A 48 6.07 2.50 -16.25
C VAL A 48 6.25 1.12 -15.64
N TYR A 49 5.22 0.59 -15.02
CA TYR A 49 5.28 -0.69 -14.30
C TYR A 49 4.64 -1.78 -15.14
N THR A 50 5.42 -2.76 -15.55
CA THR A 50 4.99 -3.82 -16.47
C THR A 50 4.79 -5.17 -15.78
N CYS A 51 3.95 -6.03 -16.38
CA CYS A 51 3.79 -7.42 -15.92
C CYS A 51 5.11 -8.19 -15.97
N ASP A 52 5.98 -7.92 -16.94
CA ASP A 52 7.26 -8.62 -17.10
C ASP A 52 8.26 -8.22 -16.01
N GLU A 53 8.29 -6.95 -15.63
CA GLU A 53 9.10 -6.48 -14.51
C GLU A 53 8.62 -7.08 -13.20
N TRP A 54 7.29 -7.13 -13.00
CA TRP A 54 6.71 -7.80 -11.84
C TRP A 54 7.11 -9.27 -11.78
N LYS A 55 6.95 -10.02 -12.87
CA LYS A 55 7.35 -11.44 -12.92
C LYS A 55 8.83 -11.64 -12.64
N SER A 56 9.67 -10.79 -13.21
CA SER A 56 11.11 -10.82 -12.97
C SER A 56 11.47 -10.53 -11.51
N PHE A 57 10.76 -9.60 -10.88
CA PHE A 57 10.91 -9.30 -9.48
C PHE A 57 10.43 -10.48 -8.61
N ALA A 58 9.22 -10.99 -8.87
CA ALA A 58 8.65 -12.14 -8.17
C ALA A 58 9.58 -13.37 -8.24
N ASP A 59 10.16 -13.64 -9.40
CA ASP A 59 11.10 -14.73 -9.58
C ASP A 59 12.37 -14.58 -8.72
N ARG A 60 12.90 -13.35 -8.63
CA ARG A 60 14.06 -13.06 -7.77
C ARG A 60 13.76 -13.25 -6.30
N ILE A 61 12.63 -12.72 -5.81
CA ILE A 61 12.28 -12.85 -4.39
C ILE A 61 11.92 -14.28 -4.02
N PHE A 62 11.27 -15.03 -4.93
CA PHE A 62 11.04 -16.46 -4.75
C PHE A 62 12.37 -17.20 -4.54
N THR A 63 13.33 -16.98 -5.45
CA THR A 63 14.65 -17.61 -5.38
C THR A 63 15.39 -17.28 -4.08
N ALA A 64 15.24 -16.04 -3.58
CA ALA A 64 15.87 -15.63 -2.32
C ALA A 64 15.15 -16.19 -1.09
N ALA A 65 13.87 -16.48 -1.18
CA ALA A 65 13.06 -17.05 -0.10
C ALA A 65 13.20 -18.57 0.00
N ASP A 66 13.34 -19.25 -1.14
CA ASP A 66 13.60 -20.69 -1.25
C ASP A 66 15.02 -21.01 -0.76
N ARG A 67 15.17 -21.20 0.56
CA ARG A 67 16.46 -21.38 1.21
C ARG A 67 17.03 -22.78 1.04
N ASN A 68 16.15 -23.77 0.98
CA ASN A 68 16.52 -25.17 0.83
C ASN A 68 16.69 -25.58 -0.64
N HIS A 69 16.31 -24.69 -1.59
CA HIS A 69 16.39 -24.86 -3.03
C HIS A 69 15.63 -26.09 -3.55
N ASP A 70 14.48 -26.39 -2.95
CA ASP A 70 13.64 -27.50 -3.39
C ASP A 70 12.59 -27.08 -4.46
N GLY A 71 12.59 -25.81 -4.85
CA GLY A 71 11.76 -25.25 -5.92
C GLY A 71 10.34 -24.89 -5.51
N HIS A 72 10.04 -24.90 -4.22
CA HIS A 72 8.78 -24.43 -3.64
C HIS A 72 9.04 -23.64 -2.36
N LEU A 73 8.05 -22.88 -1.89
CA LEU A 73 8.09 -22.22 -0.61
C LEU A 73 7.14 -22.92 0.35
N ASP A 74 7.64 -23.25 1.53
CA ASP A 74 6.82 -23.71 2.64
C ASP A 74 6.42 -22.53 3.57
N ARG A 75 5.58 -22.82 4.59
CA ARG A 75 5.15 -21.80 5.56
C ARG A 75 6.28 -21.22 6.40
N SER A 76 7.43 -21.88 6.49
CA SER A 76 8.59 -21.38 7.23
C SER A 76 9.46 -20.44 6.41
N GLU A 77 9.41 -20.54 5.09
CA GLU A 77 10.13 -19.70 4.13
C GLU A 77 9.33 -18.47 3.70
N PHE A 78 8.00 -18.59 3.67
CA PHE A 78 7.10 -17.54 3.22
C PHE A 78 7.27 -16.18 3.94
N PRO A 79 7.62 -16.09 5.24
CA PRO A 79 7.91 -14.82 5.88
C PRO A 79 9.04 -14.00 5.23
N ALA A 80 9.89 -14.63 4.41
CA ALA A 80 10.90 -13.91 3.63
C ALA A 80 10.25 -13.11 2.49
N ILE A 81 9.18 -13.63 1.89
CA ILE A 81 8.38 -12.93 0.87
C ILE A 81 7.74 -11.66 1.47
N GLN A 82 7.10 -11.78 2.63
CA GLN A 82 6.43 -10.65 3.30
C GLN A 82 7.41 -9.52 3.66
N LYS A 83 8.69 -9.82 3.81
CA LYS A 83 9.75 -8.85 4.12
C LYS A 83 10.43 -8.28 2.88
N ALA A 84 10.22 -8.87 1.72
CA ALA A 84 10.92 -8.49 0.51
C ALA A 84 10.46 -7.13 -0.05
N ASP A 85 9.17 -6.81 0.10
CA ASP A 85 8.57 -5.57 -0.37
C ASP A 85 7.37 -5.19 0.51
N ALA A 86 7.15 -3.89 0.68
CA ALA A 86 6.01 -3.36 1.45
C ALA A 86 4.65 -3.78 0.86
N ALA A 87 4.56 -3.97 -0.47
CA ALA A 87 3.35 -4.44 -1.13
C ALA A 87 3.02 -5.90 -0.81
N LEU A 88 3.99 -6.66 -0.30
CA LEU A 88 3.84 -8.06 0.07
C LEU A 88 3.78 -8.27 1.60
N ALA A 89 3.85 -7.19 2.39
CA ALA A 89 3.89 -7.29 3.85
C ALA A 89 2.68 -8.03 4.44
N ASP A 90 1.52 -7.84 3.84
CA ASP A 90 0.26 -8.49 4.22
C ASP A 90 -0.11 -9.67 3.30
N ALA A 91 0.86 -10.20 2.55
CA ALA A 91 0.63 -11.34 1.67
C ALA A 91 0.19 -12.56 2.46
N ASP A 92 -0.79 -13.29 1.93
CA ASP A 92 -1.30 -14.51 2.52
C ASP A 92 -0.73 -15.74 1.78
N PHE A 93 -0.26 -16.73 2.54
CA PHE A 93 0.25 -17.99 2.01
C PHE A 93 -0.81 -18.70 1.16
N ASP A 94 -2.03 -18.82 1.70
CA ASP A 94 -3.12 -19.57 1.07
C ASP A 94 -3.65 -18.88 -0.22
N TYR A 95 -3.36 -17.59 -0.41
CA TYR A 95 -3.63 -16.89 -1.66
C TYR A 95 -2.73 -17.38 -2.81
N PHE A 96 -1.50 -17.72 -2.49
CA PHE A 96 -0.53 -18.22 -3.49
C PHE A 96 -0.59 -19.73 -3.67
N ASP A 97 -0.89 -20.47 -2.61
CA ASP A 97 -1.08 -21.93 -2.64
C ASP A 97 -2.43 -22.28 -3.27
N GLU A 98 -2.50 -22.24 -4.62
CA GLU A 98 -3.77 -22.43 -5.35
C GLU A 98 -4.33 -23.83 -5.23
N ASN A 99 -3.46 -24.82 -5.17
CA ASN A 99 -3.85 -26.23 -5.11
C ASN A 99 -4.05 -26.74 -3.68
N GLN A 100 -3.73 -25.89 -2.68
CA GLN A 100 -3.83 -26.17 -1.24
C GLN A 100 -3.04 -27.41 -0.79
N ASP A 101 -1.88 -27.63 -1.38
CA ASP A 101 -0.98 -28.73 -1.03
C ASP A 101 -0.01 -28.38 0.12
N GLY A 102 -0.08 -27.15 0.63
CA GLY A 102 0.77 -26.64 1.71
C GLY A 102 2.12 -26.13 1.22
N LYS A 103 2.28 -25.95 -0.09
CA LYS A 103 3.48 -25.46 -0.75
C LYS A 103 3.11 -24.45 -1.81
N ILE A 104 3.97 -23.47 -2.04
CA ILE A 104 3.81 -22.52 -3.13
C ILE A 104 4.86 -22.86 -4.18
N MET A 105 4.42 -23.36 -5.31
CA MET A 105 5.30 -23.60 -6.44
C MET A 105 5.75 -22.27 -7.06
N ARG A 106 6.95 -22.24 -7.67
CA ARG A 106 7.45 -21.05 -8.36
C ARG A 106 6.42 -20.47 -9.35
N LYS A 107 5.75 -21.35 -10.09
CA LYS A 107 4.74 -20.94 -11.06
C LYS A 107 3.54 -20.27 -10.40
N GLU A 108 3.03 -20.81 -9.30
CA GLU A 108 1.92 -20.26 -8.55
C GLU A 108 2.23 -18.86 -8.00
N PHE A 109 3.47 -18.64 -7.59
CA PHE A 109 3.91 -17.33 -7.09
C PHE A 109 4.15 -16.31 -8.21
N VAL A 110 4.93 -16.69 -9.23
CA VAL A 110 5.39 -15.78 -10.30
C VAL A 110 4.26 -15.39 -11.25
N ASP A 111 3.31 -16.30 -11.51
CA ASP A 111 2.19 -16.03 -12.41
C ASP A 111 1.06 -15.20 -11.71
N LYS A 112 1.11 -15.03 -10.38
CA LYS A 112 0.17 -14.15 -9.70
C LYS A 112 0.39 -12.71 -10.12
N PRO A 113 -0.66 -12.02 -10.58
CA PRO A 113 -0.56 -10.62 -10.94
C PRO A 113 -0.32 -9.76 -9.70
N SER A 114 0.47 -8.71 -9.87
CA SER A 114 0.63 -7.69 -8.84
C SER A 114 -0.71 -7.02 -8.51
N VAL A 115 -1.02 -6.88 -7.22
CA VAL A 115 -2.17 -6.10 -6.76
C VAL A 115 -2.10 -4.66 -7.27
N PHE A 116 -0.89 -4.11 -7.40
CA PHE A 116 -0.68 -2.78 -7.97
C PHE A 116 -1.11 -2.75 -9.44
N ILE A 117 -0.67 -3.69 -10.27
CA ILE A 117 -1.09 -3.78 -11.68
C ILE A 117 -2.61 -3.95 -11.76
N LEU A 118 -3.19 -4.90 -11.04
CA LEU A 118 -4.64 -5.13 -11.03
C LEU A 118 -5.46 -3.88 -10.67
N ARG A 119 -4.91 -3.02 -9.82
CA ARG A 119 -5.59 -1.80 -9.37
C ARG A 119 -5.49 -0.66 -10.37
N PHE A 120 -4.34 -0.47 -11.00
CA PHE A 120 -4.02 0.72 -11.77
C PHE A 120 -4.04 0.50 -13.28
N ASP A 121 -3.77 -0.71 -13.76
CA ASP A 121 -3.88 -1.07 -15.18
C ASP A 121 -5.36 -1.13 -15.59
N ARG A 122 -5.85 -0.02 -16.11
CA ARG A 122 -7.27 0.13 -16.48
C ARG A 122 -7.59 -0.39 -17.86
N ASN A 123 -6.64 -0.35 -18.75
CA ASN A 123 -6.81 -0.75 -20.14
C ASN A 123 -6.46 -2.24 -20.37
N GLY A 124 -5.81 -2.91 -19.39
CA GLY A 124 -5.45 -4.31 -19.45
C GLY A 124 -4.27 -4.61 -20.37
N ASP A 125 -3.41 -3.61 -20.62
CA ASP A 125 -2.25 -3.78 -21.50
C ASP A 125 -0.98 -4.26 -20.76
N CYS A 126 -1.11 -4.59 -19.48
CA CYS A 126 0.00 -5.00 -18.61
C CYS A 126 1.06 -3.91 -18.42
N ARG A 127 0.66 -2.64 -18.48
CA ARG A 127 1.50 -1.47 -18.28
C ARG A 127 0.77 -0.47 -17.41
N VAL A 128 1.33 -0.08 -16.30
CA VAL A 128 0.78 0.98 -15.45
C VAL A 128 1.59 2.24 -15.66
N THR A 129 0.96 3.24 -16.22
CA THR A 129 1.55 4.54 -16.53
C THR A 129 1.23 5.58 -15.44
N ALA A 130 2.00 6.68 -15.42
CA ALA A 130 1.73 7.80 -14.51
C ALA A 130 0.32 8.38 -14.69
N ASP A 131 -0.23 8.35 -15.89
CA ASP A 131 -1.57 8.86 -16.18
C ASP A 131 -2.67 7.95 -15.62
N GLU A 132 -2.49 6.64 -15.66
CA GLU A 132 -3.39 5.68 -15.03
C GLU A 132 -3.37 5.78 -13.51
N ILE A 133 -2.19 5.98 -12.92
CA ILE A 133 -2.07 6.23 -11.48
C ILE A 133 -2.81 7.50 -11.08
N LYS A 134 -2.62 8.60 -11.81
CA LYS A 134 -3.34 9.87 -11.58
C LYS A 134 -4.85 9.71 -11.75
N ALA A 135 -5.27 9.00 -12.81
CA ALA A 135 -6.69 8.76 -13.07
C ALA A 135 -7.35 7.93 -11.96
N ALA A 136 -6.61 7.00 -11.35
CA ALA A 136 -7.09 6.22 -10.20
C ALA A 136 -7.16 7.04 -8.90
N ALA A 137 -6.28 8.03 -8.73
CA ALA A 137 -6.28 8.94 -7.58
C ALA A 137 -7.39 10.01 -7.67
N THR A 138 -7.93 10.26 -8.87
CA THR A 138 -9.04 11.20 -9.06
C THR A 138 -10.36 10.49 -8.74
N PRO A 139 -11.14 10.93 -7.74
CA PRO A 139 -12.46 10.37 -7.50
C PRO A 139 -13.29 10.53 -8.77
N LYS A 140 -13.84 9.42 -9.28
CA LYS A 140 -14.82 9.48 -10.37
C LYS A 140 -16.00 10.30 -9.83
N GLY A 141 -16.12 11.54 -10.31
CA GLY A 141 -17.27 12.40 -9.98
C GLY A 141 -18.57 11.61 -10.24
N PRO A 142 -19.68 11.94 -9.57
CA PRO A 142 -20.94 11.27 -9.80
C PRO A 142 -21.21 11.31 -11.30
N GLU A 143 -21.37 10.14 -11.91
CA GLU A 143 -21.83 10.06 -13.31
C GLU A 143 -23.14 10.82 -13.37
N GLY A 144 -23.17 11.90 -14.13
CA GLY A 144 -24.40 12.65 -14.37
C GLY A 144 -25.49 11.68 -14.85
N PRO A 145 -26.76 11.90 -14.53
CA PRO A 145 -27.83 11.05 -15.00
C PRO A 145 -27.71 10.92 -16.52
N PRO A 146 -27.99 9.73 -17.09
CA PRO A 146 -27.86 9.50 -18.51
C PRO A 146 -28.68 10.57 -19.25
N GLU A 147 -28.02 11.28 -20.18
CA GLU A 147 -28.69 12.26 -20.99
C GLU A 147 -29.89 11.60 -21.69
N ARG A 148 -31.09 12.03 -21.37
CA ARG A 148 -32.29 11.56 -22.07
C ARG A 148 -32.15 11.95 -23.53
N PRO A 149 -32.50 11.02 -24.46
CA PRO A 149 -32.56 11.38 -25.86
C PRO A 149 -33.40 12.66 -26.02
N ARG A 150 -32.85 13.65 -26.67
CA ARG A 150 -33.63 14.85 -27.03
C ARG A 150 -34.68 14.40 -28.03
N ASP A 151 -35.92 14.36 -27.57
CA ASP A 151 -37.04 14.11 -28.46
C ASP A 151 -37.02 15.20 -29.55
N VAL A 152 -36.66 14.76 -30.74
CA VAL A 152 -36.75 15.58 -31.93
C VAL A 152 -38.22 15.55 -32.38
N PHE A 153 -39.02 16.42 -31.77
CA PHE A 153 -40.35 16.69 -32.31
C PHE A 153 -40.20 17.65 -33.52
N HIS A 154 -40.50 17.12 -34.68
CA HIS A 154 -40.86 17.87 -35.84
C HIS A 154 -42.39 17.82 -36.02
#